data_1944d4a84484d044395d275749375561
#
_entry.id   1944d4a84484d044395d275749375561
#
_cell.length_a   1.000
_cell.length_b   1.000
_cell.length_c   1.000
_cell.angle_alpha   90.00
_cell.angle_beta   90.00
_cell.angle_gamma   90.00
#
_symmetry.space_group_name_H-M   'P 1'
#
loop_
_entity.id
_entity.type
_entity.pdbx_description
1 polymer ?
#
loop_
_entity_poly.entity_id
_entity_poly.type
_entity_poly.pdbx_seq_one_letter_code
_entity_poly.pdbx_strand_id
1 'polypeptide(L)'
;MTEQKKVITIVIPALNEERAIVKTIHAVPKAALTEMGYDAQVLVVDNGSTDGTAELAREAGANVVLEPNRGYGRALKTGFASAQDGVIVTADADATYPLEDIPSLLAAFEDNNLDFLTTNRLAGLDDGAMTPVNMTGNRILAIATRVLFQLDMRDPESGMWMFKKNILGALELHSNSWPLSHEIKIEACYYSQCRWKEVPIRYRRRVGETKLLNAWKVGLIDLCHIAKKRLVR
;
A
#
# COMPACT_ATOMS: atom_id res chain seq x y z
N MET A 1 8.40 -29.02 19.54
CA MET A 1 8.90 -28.23 18.40
C MET A 1 8.10 -26.95 18.39
N THR A 2 8.69 -25.80 18.69
CA THR A 2 8.03 -24.51 18.57
C THR A 2 7.78 -24.27 17.08
N GLU A 3 6.52 -24.24 16.69
CA GLU A 3 6.10 -23.91 15.32
C GLU A 3 6.63 -22.52 14.98
N GLN A 4 7.43 -22.41 13.93
CA GLN A 4 8.01 -21.13 13.53
C GLN A 4 6.87 -20.25 13.03
N LYS A 5 6.60 -19.14 13.75
CA LYS A 5 5.53 -18.21 13.37
C LYS A 5 5.79 -17.66 11.97
N LYS A 6 4.73 -17.57 11.18
CA LYS A 6 4.76 -16.84 9.90
C LYS A 6 5.00 -15.35 10.18
N VAL A 7 5.71 -14.66 9.30
CA VAL A 7 5.96 -13.21 9.45
C VAL A 7 5.00 -12.42 8.58
N ILE A 8 4.44 -11.34 9.16
CA ILE A 8 3.70 -10.32 8.43
C ILE A 8 4.31 -8.96 8.73
N THR A 9 4.77 -8.25 7.67
CA THR A 9 5.38 -6.92 7.81
C THR A 9 4.44 -5.87 7.24
N ILE A 10 4.04 -4.91 8.09
CA ILE A 10 3.24 -3.75 7.70
C ILE A 10 4.21 -2.64 7.33
N VAL A 11 4.36 -2.36 6.03
CA VAL A 11 5.25 -1.33 5.48
C VAL A 11 4.47 -0.02 5.32
N ILE A 12 4.93 1.02 6.00
CA ILE A 12 4.30 2.34 6.05
C ILE A 12 5.30 3.40 5.56
N PRO A 13 5.22 3.86 4.30
CA PRO A 13 6.02 4.99 3.85
C PRO A 13 5.53 6.27 4.53
N ALA A 14 6.45 7.05 5.08
CA ALA A 14 6.13 8.27 5.81
C ALA A 14 7.00 9.47 5.36
N LEU A 15 6.36 10.64 5.24
CA LEU A 15 7.03 11.91 5.00
C LEU A 15 6.24 13.02 5.70
N ASN A 16 6.78 13.57 6.78
CA ASN A 16 6.16 14.62 7.59
C ASN A 16 4.71 14.26 8.02
N GLU A 17 4.58 13.16 8.74
CA GLU A 17 3.30 12.61 9.22
C GLU A 17 3.25 12.52 10.77
N GLU A 18 3.96 13.40 11.50
CA GLU A 18 4.03 13.40 12.97
C GLU A 18 2.64 13.40 13.64
N ARG A 19 1.62 14.02 12.99
CA ARG A 19 0.26 14.11 13.52
C ARG A 19 -0.53 12.82 13.44
N ALA A 20 -0.13 11.89 12.57
CA ALA A 20 -0.90 10.70 12.27
C ALA A 20 -0.16 9.40 12.55
N ILE A 21 1.17 9.40 12.49
CA ILE A 21 1.99 8.18 12.49
C ILE A 21 1.75 7.29 13.71
N VAL A 22 1.64 7.86 14.90
CA VAL A 22 1.37 7.11 16.15
C VAL A 22 0.03 6.40 16.09
N LYS A 23 -1.02 7.14 15.65
CA LYS A 23 -2.36 6.57 15.47
C LYS A 23 -2.35 5.43 14.44
N THR A 24 -1.63 5.60 13.34
CA THR A 24 -1.51 4.59 12.28
C THR A 24 -0.82 3.34 12.81
N ILE A 25 0.29 3.47 13.54
CA ILE A 25 1.02 2.33 14.10
C ILE A 25 0.16 1.57 15.13
N HIS A 26 -0.52 2.30 16.03
CA HIS A 26 -1.37 1.68 17.06
C HIS A 26 -2.65 1.03 16.50
N ALA A 27 -3.06 1.36 15.28
CA ALA A 27 -4.18 0.71 14.61
C ALA A 27 -3.86 -0.72 14.12
N VAL A 28 -2.57 -1.12 14.09
CA VAL A 28 -2.17 -2.47 13.71
C VAL A 28 -2.55 -3.48 14.80
N PRO A 29 -3.42 -4.47 14.52
CA PRO A 29 -3.95 -5.39 15.53
C PRO A 29 -3.00 -6.54 15.81
N LYS A 30 -1.81 -6.25 16.39
CA LYS A 30 -0.73 -7.23 16.62
C LYS A 30 -1.21 -8.47 17.41
N ALA A 31 -2.09 -8.29 18.40
CA ALA A 31 -2.61 -9.40 19.21
C ALA A 31 -3.41 -10.38 18.34
N ALA A 32 -4.38 -9.89 17.55
CA ALA A 32 -5.19 -10.73 16.67
C ALA A 32 -4.33 -11.44 15.60
N LEU A 33 -3.33 -10.78 15.05
CA LEU A 33 -2.38 -11.40 14.10
C LEU A 33 -1.54 -12.50 14.79
N THR A 34 -1.17 -12.30 16.05
CA THR A 34 -0.47 -13.33 16.84
C THR A 34 -1.34 -14.55 17.08
N GLU A 35 -2.63 -14.37 17.37
CA GLU A 35 -3.61 -15.47 17.49
C GLU A 35 -3.79 -16.23 16.18
N MET A 36 -3.63 -15.59 15.03
CA MET A 36 -3.61 -16.22 13.71
C MET A 36 -2.28 -16.91 13.37
N GLY A 37 -1.31 -16.94 14.29
CA GLY A 37 0.00 -17.59 14.09
C GLY A 37 1.04 -16.71 13.39
N TYR A 38 0.83 -15.38 13.33
CA TYR A 38 1.76 -14.46 12.70
C TYR A 38 2.56 -13.64 13.73
N ASP A 39 3.83 -13.41 13.42
CA ASP A 39 4.65 -12.37 14.04
C ASP A 39 4.49 -11.09 13.25
N ALA A 40 3.78 -10.10 13.84
CA ALA A 40 3.41 -8.87 13.17
C ALA A 40 4.46 -7.77 13.43
N GLN A 41 5.14 -7.34 12.38
CA GLN A 41 6.16 -6.30 12.42
C GLN A 41 5.66 -5.03 11.73
N VAL A 42 5.80 -3.87 12.37
CA VAL A 42 5.53 -2.57 11.75
C VAL A 42 6.86 -1.95 11.32
N LEU A 43 6.97 -1.69 10.03
CA LEU A 43 8.14 -1.08 9.40
C LEU A 43 7.76 0.26 8.79
N VAL A 44 8.17 1.34 9.43
CA VAL A 44 8.02 2.70 8.90
C VAL A 44 9.24 3.03 8.05
N VAL A 45 9.02 3.46 6.82
CA VAL A 45 10.08 3.95 5.95
C VAL A 45 10.00 5.48 5.93
N ASP A 46 10.89 6.11 6.70
CA ASP A 46 11.01 7.56 6.72
C ASP A 46 11.67 8.06 5.42
N ASN A 47 10.93 8.80 4.61
CA ASN A 47 11.39 9.29 3.31
C ASN A 47 11.93 10.73 3.38
N GLY A 48 12.72 11.00 4.41
CA GLY A 48 13.36 12.29 4.64
C GLY A 48 12.42 13.30 5.30
N SER A 49 11.73 12.91 6.36
CA SER A 49 10.93 13.83 7.19
C SER A 49 11.81 14.86 7.87
N THR A 50 11.25 16.04 8.11
CA THR A 50 11.87 17.17 8.79
C THR A 50 11.16 17.53 10.09
N ASP A 51 10.12 16.77 10.45
CA ASP A 51 9.35 16.85 11.68
C ASP A 51 9.64 15.65 12.60
N GLY A 52 8.88 15.47 13.66
CA GLY A 52 9.03 14.38 14.64
C GLY A 52 8.57 13.00 14.17
N THR A 53 8.30 12.78 12.86
CA THR A 53 7.73 11.52 12.34
C THR A 53 8.55 10.28 12.71
N ALA A 54 9.85 10.30 12.49
CA ALA A 54 10.71 9.13 12.70
C ALA A 54 10.87 8.78 14.20
N GLU A 55 11.00 9.79 15.04
CA GLU A 55 11.11 9.64 16.49
C GLU A 55 9.82 9.06 17.07
N LEU A 56 8.68 9.68 16.73
CA LEU A 56 7.36 9.22 17.18
C LEU A 56 7.04 7.80 16.71
N ALA A 57 7.48 7.43 15.48
CA ALA A 57 7.31 6.08 15.00
C ALA A 57 8.09 5.04 15.83
N ARG A 58 9.34 5.35 16.21
CA ARG A 58 10.15 4.47 17.09
C ARG A 58 9.53 4.34 18.48
N GLU A 59 9.10 5.45 19.07
CA GLU A 59 8.42 5.49 20.37
C GLU A 59 7.11 4.69 20.36
N ALA A 60 6.39 4.70 19.25
CA ALA A 60 5.19 3.88 19.04
C ALA A 60 5.48 2.39 18.80
N GLY A 61 6.75 1.95 18.81
CA GLY A 61 7.17 0.56 18.70
C GLY A 61 7.25 0.04 17.26
N ALA A 62 7.48 0.92 16.28
CA ALA A 62 7.79 0.52 14.91
C ALA A 62 9.32 0.44 14.68
N ASN A 63 9.73 -0.46 13.80
CA ASN A 63 11.05 -0.39 13.20
C ASN A 63 11.07 0.76 12.18
N VAL A 64 12.11 1.59 12.19
CA VAL A 64 12.22 2.73 11.29
C VAL A 64 13.47 2.61 10.42
N VAL A 65 13.27 2.66 9.11
CA VAL A 65 14.34 2.68 8.09
C VAL A 65 14.30 4.02 7.36
N LEU A 66 15.46 4.63 7.14
CA LEU A 66 15.58 5.86 6.37
C LEU A 66 15.74 5.56 4.88
N GLU A 67 14.90 6.18 4.04
CA GLU A 67 15.13 6.30 2.59
C GLU A 67 15.44 7.77 2.26
N PRO A 68 16.73 8.11 2.04
CA PRO A 68 17.17 9.50 1.90
C PRO A 68 16.68 10.15 0.59
N ASN A 69 16.42 9.36 -0.43
CA ASN A 69 15.98 9.87 -1.72
C ASN A 69 14.45 9.94 -1.74
N ARG A 70 13.90 11.14 -1.86
CA ARG A 70 12.45 11.34 -1.87
C ARG A 70 11.78 10.59 -3.01
N GLY A 71 10.61 10.01 -2.69
CA GLY A 71 9.74 9.33 -3.64
C GLY A 71 8.93 8.22 -3.00
N TYR A 72 7.61 8.26 -3.14
CA TYR A 72 6.69 7.28 -2.58
C TYR A 72 7.07 5.84 -2.98
N GLY A 73 7.32 5.62 -4.28
CA GLY A 73 7.76 4.32 -4.78
C GLY A 73 9.13 3.89 -4.27
N ARG A 74 10.06 4.84 -4.02
CA ARG A 74 11.36 4.52 -3.40
C ARG A 74 11.16 4.02 -1.99
N ALA A 75 10.39 4.76 -1.19
CA ALA A 75 10.12 4.38 0.20
C ALA A 75 9.49 2.97 0.28
N LEU A 76 8.52 2.67 -0.58
CA LEU A 76 7.92 1.33 -0.63
C LEU A 76 8.96 0.27 -1.01
N LYS A 77 9.76 0.48 -2.05
CA LYS A 77 10.80 -0.49 -2.47
C LYS A 77 11.85 -0.72 -1.37
N THR A 78 12.26 0.34 -0.67
CA THR A 78 13.13 0.23 0.52
C THR A 78 12.47 -0.59 1.62
N GLY A 79 11.18 -0.36 1.88
CA GLY A 79 10.40 -1.17 2.82
C GLY A 79 10.30 -2.64 2.42
N PHE A 80 10.05 -2.94 1.15
CA PHE A 80 9.99 -4.31 0.63
C PHE A 80 11.34 -5.04 0.77
N ALA A 81 12.43 -4.35 0.48
CA ALA A 81 13.77 -4.91 0.65
C ALA A 81 14.10 -5.18 2.12
N SER A 82 13.66 -4.31 3.03
CA SER A 82 13.94 -4.40 4.47
C SER A 82 13.01 -5.36 5.23
N ALA A 83 11.83 -5.67 4.66
CA ALA A 83 10.90 -6.61 5.27
C ALA A 83 11.50 -8.03 5.34
N GLN A 84 11.10 -8.80 6.35
CA GLN A 84 11.43 -10.23 6.43
C GLN A 84 10.63 -11.04 5.39
N ASP A 85 11.05 -12.27 5.13
CA ASP A 85 10.30 -13.19 4.27
C ASP A 85 8.96 -13.54 4.89
N GLY A 86 7.90 -13.49 4.10
CA GLY A 86 6.53 -13.68 4.57
C GLY A 86 5.52 -12.87 3.78
N VAL A 87 4.52 -12.37 4.48
CA VAL A 87 3.48 -11.49 3.91
C VAL A 87 3.85 -10.04 4.15
N ILE A 88 3.73 -9.21 3.12
CA ILE A 88 3.85 -7.75 3.21
C ILE A 88 2.46 -7.14 3.07
N VAL A 89 2.16 -6.18 3.96
CA VAL A 89 0.99 -5.30 3.87
C VAL A 89 1.50 -3.88 3.74
N THR A 90 0.93 -3.08 2.85
CA THR A 90 1.23 -1.66 2.75
C THR A 90 0.07 -0.83 3.27
N ALA A 91 0.35 0.35 3.80
CA ALA A 91 -0.64 1.38 4.09
C ALA A 91 0.02 2.75 4.21
N ASP A 92 -0.74 3.82 4.00
CA ASP A 92 -0.24 5.17 4.18
C ASP A 92 -0.16 5.56 5.66
N ALA A 93 0.73 6.51 5.99
CA ALA A 93 0.99 6.95 7.35
C ALA A 93 -0.07 7.89 7.94
N ASP A 94 -1.10 8.26 7.17
CA ASP A 94 -2.05 9.34 7.43
C ASP A 94 -3.36 8.92 8.12
N ALA A 95 -3.44 7.67 8.56
CA ALA A 95 -4.59 7.05 9.22
C ALA A 95 -5.87 6.95 8.35
N THR A 96 -5.74 7.00 7.03
CA THR A 96 -6.89 6.83 6.11
C THR A 96 -7.30 5.38 5.94
N TYR A 97 -6.36 4.44 6.02
CA TYR A 97 -6.61 3.00 5.85
C TYR A 97 -7.00 2.33 7.16
N PRO A 98 -7.94 1.35 7.11
CA PRO A 98 -8.41 0.60 8.27
C PRO A 98 -7.43 -0.54 8.58
N LEU A 99 -6.31 -0.25 9.25
CA LEU A 99 -5.31 -1.27 9.59
C LEU A 99 -5.86 -2.35 10.55
N GLU A 100 -6.88 -2.02 11.32
CA GLU A 100 -7.62 -2.97 12.15
C GLU A 100 -8.29 -4.09 11.35
N ASP A 101 -8.53 -3.89 10.04
CA ASP A 101 -9.14 -4.90 9.15
C ASP A 101 -8.10 -5.91 8.60
N ILE A 102 -6.79 -5.74 8.89
CA ILE A 102 -5.74 -6.65 8.41
C ILE A 102 -6.05 -8.13 8.71
N PRO A 103 -6.55 -8.52 9.90
CA PRO A 103 -6.91 -9.92 10.16
C PRO A 103 -7.95 -10.49 9.19
N SER A 104 -8.99 -9.72 8.87
CA SER A 104 -10.03 -10.16 7.93
C SER A 104 -9.53 -10.23 6.48
N LEU A 105 -8.65 -9.28 6.09
CA LEU A 105 -7.97 -9.30 4.80
C LEU A 105 -7.01 -10.49 4.69
N LEU A 106 -6.29 -10.80 5.78
CA LEU A 106 -5.37 -11.93 5.85
C LEU A 106 -6.13 -13.26 5.76
N ALA A 107 -7.25 -13.41 6.45
CA ALA A 107 -8.11 -14.58 6.32
C ALA A 107 -8.58 -14.75 4.86
N ALA A 108 -9.08 -13.68 4.24
CA ALA A 108 -9.47 -13.73 2.82
C ALA A 108 -8.30 -14.04 1.89
N PHE A 109 -7.08 -13.61 2.23
CA PHE A 109 -5.86 -13.88 1.47
C PHE A 109 -5.47 -15.37 1.57
N GLU A 110 -5.52 -15.96 2.76
CA GLU A 110 -5.19 -17.37 2.99
C GLU A 110 -6.28 -18.31 2.43
N ASP A 111 -7.56 -18.06 2.73
CA ASP A 111 -8.68 -18.90 2.29
C ASP A 111 -8.78 -19.04 0.77
N ASN A 112 -8.44 -17.98 0.04
CA ASN A 112 -8.41 -17.99 -1.43
C ASN A 112 -7.01 -18.33 -1.99
N ASN A 113 -6.05 -18.67 -1.15
CA ASN A 113 -4.68 -18.97 -1.51
C ASN A 113 -4.07 -17.91 -2.47
N LEU A 114 -4.27 -16.64 -2.14
CA LEU A 114 -3.84 -15.52 -2.98
C LEU A 114 -2.32 -15.33 -2.91
N ASP A 115 -1.80 -14.72 -3.96
CA ASP A 115 -0.42 -14.23 -4.02
C ASP A 115 -0.38 -12.70 -3.88
N PHE A 116 -1.50 -12.03 -4.28
CA PHE A 116 -1.68 -10.58 -4.18
C PHE A 116 -3.14 -10.24 -3.83
N LEU A 117 -3.36 -9.36 -2.86
CA LEU A 117 -4.65 -8.78 -2.55
C LEU A 117 -4.53 -7.25 -2.61
N THR A 118 -5.43 -6.60 -3.33
CA THR A 118 -5.55 -5.14 -3.33
C THR A 118 -6.87 -4.72 -2.71
N THR A 119 -6.96 -3.46 -2.30
CA THR A 119 -8.18 -2.93 -1.69
C THR A 119 -8.84 -1.87 -2.57
N ASN A 120 -10.16 -1.73 -2.41
CA ASN A 120 -10.97 -0.74 -3.13
C ASN A 120 -11.54 0.29 -2.15
N ARG A 121 -10.94 1.49 -2.15
CA ARG A 121 -11.36 2.64 -1.35
C ARG A 121 -12.68 3.22 -1.81
N LEU A 122 -12.94 3.17 -3.14
CA LEU A 122 -14.08 3.82 -3.77
C LEU A 122 -15.41 3.17 -3.39
N ALA A 123 -15.37 1.96 -2.83
CA ALA A 123 -16.55 1.23 -2.37
C ALA A 123 -16.99 1.61 -0.94
N GLY A 124 -16.12 2.25 -0.14
CA GLY A 124 -16.40 2.55 1.27
C GLY A 124 -15.82 3.90 1.72
N LEU A 125 -16.03 4.96 0.92
CA LEU A 125 -15.55 6.31 1.25
C LEU A 125 -16.35 6.92 2.38
N ASP A 126 -15.68 7.39 3.44
CA ASP A 126 -16.28 8.30 4.42
C ASP A 126 -16.53 9.68 3.77
N ASP A 127 -17.52 10.40 4.28
CA ASP A 127 -17.84 11.75 3.79
C ASP A 127 -16.62 12.67 3.85
N GLY A 128 -16.25 13.24 2.69
CA GLY A 128 -15.08 14.12 2.56
C GLY A 128 -13.71 13.43 2.69
N ALA A 129 -13.62 12.10 2.63
CA ALA A 129 -12.35 11.38 2.60
C ALA A 129 -11.60 11.56 1.28
N MET A 130 -12.31 11.82 0.19
CA MET A 130 -11.73 12.07 -1.13
C MET A 130 -12.46 13.22 -1.82
N THR A 131 -11.71 14.09 -2.50
CA THR A 131 -12.33 15.16 -3.30
C THR A 131 -13.01 14.62 -4.55
N PRO A 132 -14.06 15.25 -5.09
CA PRO A 132 -14.69 14.83 -6.35
C PRO A 132 -13.70 14.73 -7.52
N VAL A 133 -12.71 15.63 -7.55
CA VAL A 133 -11.63 15.62 -8.56
C VAL A 133 -10.80 14.34 -8.47
N ASN A 134 -10.33 14.00 -7.26
CA ASN A 134 -9.56 12.78 -7.06
C ASN A 134 -10.39 11.52 -7.35
N MET A 135 -11.65 11.52 -6.96
CA MET A 135 -12.57 10.41 -7.25
C MET A 135 -12.76 10.20 -8.75
N THR A 136 -12.94 11.28 -9.51
CA THR A 136 -13.07 11.22 -10.97
C THR A 136 -11.75 10.74 -11.61
N GLY A 137 -10.61 11.29 -11.17
CA GLY A 137 -9.30 10.85 -11.62
C GLY A 137 -9.07 9.36 -11.39
N ASN A 138 -9.32 8.86 -10.20
CA ASN A 138 -9.17 7.43 -9.87
C ASN A 138 -10.08 6.53 -10.73
N ARG A 139 -11.32 6.97 -11.02
CA ARG A 139 -12.23 6.24 -11.93
C ARG A 139 -11.69 6.16 -13.36
N ILE A 140 -11.10 7.26 -13.86
CA ILE A 140 -10.47 7.28 -15.20
C ILE A 140 -9.29 6.31 -15.24
N LEU A 141 -8.42 6.32 -14.23
CA LEU A 141 -7.28 5.40 -14.14
C LEU A 141 -7.75 3.94 -14.02
N ALA A 142 -8.83 3.68 -13.28
CA ALA A 142 -9.44 2.35 -13.20
C ALA A 142 -9.96 1.87 -14.56
N ILE A 143 -10.65 2.74 -15.30
CA ILE A 143 -11.13 2.41 -16.65
C ILE A 143 -9.96 2.12 -17.59
N ALA A 144 -8.91 2.97 -17.56
CA ALA A 144 -7.70 2.76 -18.38
C ALA A 144 -7.03 1.41 -18.06
N THR A 145 -6.87 1.08 -16.78
CA THR A 145 -6.31 -0.21 -16.35
C THR A 145 -7.15 -1.39 -16.83
N ARG A 146 -8.48 -1.30 -16.66
CA ARG A 146 -9.41 -2.36 -17.13
C ARG A 146 -9.38 -2.56 -18.63
N VAL A 147 -9.37 -1.48 -19.41
CA VAL A 147 -9.37 -1.55 -20.88
C VAL A 147 -8.03 -2.06 -21.41
N LEU A 148 -6.91 -1.54 -20.88
CA LEU A 148 -5.58 -1.87 -21.41
C LEU A 148 -5.07 -3.24 -20.94
N PHE A 149 -5.42 -3.66 -19.72
CA PHE A 149 -4.92 -4.90 -19.13
C PHE A 149 -6.00 -5.96 -18.88
N GLN A 150 -7.27 -5.67 -19.18
CA GLN A 150 -8.39 -6.58 -18.94
C GLN A 150 -8.50 -7.07 -17.49
N LEU A 151 -8.02 -6.27 -16.56
CA LEU A 151 -8.10 -6.53 -15.12
C LEU A 151 -9.39 -5.90 -14.57
N ASP A 152 -10.29 -6.67 -13.97
CA ASP A 152 -11.48 -6.12 -13.29
C ASP A 152 -11.12 -5.49 -11.95
N MET A 153 -10.19 -4.54 -11.99
CA MET A 153 -9.74 -3.76 -10.85
C MET A 153 -10.43 -2.40 -10.87
N ARG A 154 -11.00 -2.00 -9.73
CA ARG A 154 -11.81 -0.78 -9.59
C ARG A 154 -11.05 0.37 -8.95
N ASP A 155 -9.99 0.06 -8.18
CA ASP A 155 -9.14 1.06 -7.52
C ASP A 155 -7.64 0.72 -7.65
N PRO A 156 -7.04 0.91 -8.84
CA PRO A 156 -5.62 0.65 -9.05
C PRO A 156 -4.70 1.54 -8.22
N GLU A 157 -5.21 2.68 -7.73
CA GLU A 157 -4.44 3.66 -6.94
C GLU A 157 -4.57 3.46 -5.42
N SER A 158 -5.24 2.40 -4.95
CA SER A 158 -5.26 2.10 -3.52
C SER A 158 -3.84 1.87 -3.00
N GLY A 159 -3.45 2.48 -1.89
CA GLY A 159 -2.15 2.31 -1.24
C GLY A 159 -2.12 1.13 -0.24
N MET A 160 -3.26 0.49 0.06
CA MET A 160 -3.31 -0.68 0.93
C MET A 160 -3.45 -1.96 0.12
N TRP A 161 -2.46 -2.80 0.19
CA TRP A 161 -2.34 -4.09 -0.51
C TRP A 161 -1.60 -5.08 0.36
N MET A 162 -1.80 -6.36 0.09
CA MET A 162 -1.17 -7.47 0.79
C MET A 162 -0.63 -8.45 -0.24
N PHE A 163 0.61 -8.95 -0.05
CA PHE A 163 1.20 -9.89 -0.98
C PHE A 163 2.30 -10.75 -0.34
N LYS A 164 2.57 -11.91 -0.91
CA LYS A 164 3.71 -12.74 -0.54
C LYS A 164 5.00 -12.08 -1.03
N LYS A 165 5.98 -11.87 -0.15
CA LYS A 165 7.26 -11.21 -0.52
C LYS A 165 7.98 -11.90 -1.68
N ASN A 166 7.86 -13.22 -1.79
CA ASN A 166 8.55 -13.98 -2.83
C ASN A 166 8.13 -13.64 -4.27
N ILE A 167 6.97 -13.02 -4.49
CA ILE A 167 6.57 -12.59 -5.83
C ILE A 167 7.42 -11.44 -6.36
N LEU A 168 8.06 -10.65 -5.49
CA LEU A 168 8.83 -9.46 -5.89
C LEU A 168 9.92 -9.77 -6.93
N GLY A 169 10.51 -10.95 -6.87
CA GLY A 169 11.55 -11.38 -7.83
C GLY A 169 11.04 -11.53 -9.27
N ALA A 170 9.73 -11.65 -9.48
CA ALA A 170 9.11 -11.76 -10.79
C ALA A 170 8.53 -10.42 -11.31
N LEU A 171 8.53 -9.37 -10.47
CA LEU A 171 7.92 -8.07 -10.79
C LEU A 171 8.97 -7.07 -11.29
N GLU A 172 8.67 -6.38 -12.38
CA GLU A 172 9.51 -5.31 -12.92
C GLU A 172 9.00 -3.93 -12.45
N LEU A 173 9.53 -3.47 -11.30
CA LEU A 173 9.12 -2.25 -10.62
C LEU A 173 10.12 -1.11 -10.87
N HIS A 174 9.80 -0.24 -11.82
CA HIS A 174 10.68 0.87 -12.24
C HIS A 174 10.34 2.19 -11.58
N SER A 175 9.06 2.45 -11.28
CA SER A 175 8.64 3.73 -10.72
C SER A 175 9.22 3.98 -9.33
N ASN A 176 9.67 5.21 -9.10
CA ASN A 176 10.16 5.70 -7.82
C ASN A 176 9.17 6.66 -7.14
N SER A 177 8.00 6.89 -7.75
CA SER A 177 6.98 7.84 -7.29
C SER A 177 5.61 7.18 -7.21
N TRP A 178 4.54 7.97 -7.26
CA TRP A 178 3.14 7.55 -7.14
C TRP A 178 2.73 6.41 -8.09
N PRO A 179 3.20 6.38 -9.37
CA PRO A 179 2.85 5.30 -10.30
C PRO A 179 3.19 3.88 -9.80
N LEU A 180 4.03 3.72 -8.77
CA LEU A 180 4.31 2.40 -8.22
C LEU A 180 3.03 1.69 -7.73
N SER A 181 2.01 2.44 -7.27
CA SER A 181 0.75 1.87 -6.80
C SER A 181 0.04 1.02 -7.84
N HIS A 182 -0.11 1.53 -9.06
CA HIS A 182 -0.71 0.74 -10.15
C HIS A 182 0.31 -0.16 -10.84
N GLU A 183 1.59 0.22 -10.88
CA GLU A 183 2.64 -0.59 -11.51
C GLU A 183 2.75 -1.97 -10.88
N ILE A 184 2.86 -2.05 -9.54
CA ILE A 184 2.99 -3.35 -8.86
C ILE A 184 1.75 -4.24 -9.07
N LYS A 185 0.56 -3.65 -9.13
CA LYS A 185 -0.68 -4.38 -9.38
C LYS A 185 -0.74 -4.92 -10.80
N ILE A 186 -0.35 -4.11 -11.80
CA ILE A 186 -0.27 -4.53 -13.19
C ILE A 186 0.77 -5.66 -13.34
N GLU A 187 1.94 -5.50 -12.72
CA GLU A 187 2.99 -6.52 -12.73
C GLU A 187 2.52 -7.83 -12.11
N ALA A 188 1.95 -7.77 -10.90
CA ALA A 188 1.49 -8.96 -10.20
C ALA A 188 0.30 -9.63 -10.92
N CYS A 189 -0.73 -8.85 -11.27
CA CYS A 189 -2.02 -9.39 -11.71
C CYS A 189 -2.07 -9.72 -13.20
N TYR A 190 -1.37 -8.95 -14.04
CA TYR A 190 -1.39 -9.14 -15.49
C TYR A 190 -0.16 -9.87 -15.99
N TYR A 191 1.04 -9.36 -15.71
CA TYR A 191 2.25 -9.93 -16.28
C TYR A 191 2.71 -11.21 -15.56
N SER A 192 2.67 -11.23 -14.24
CA SER A 192 3.07 -12.40 -13.45
C SER A 192 1.93 -13.37 -13.14
N GLN A 193 0.70 -13.00 -13.54
CA GLN A 193 -0.51 -13.83 -13.39
C GLN A 193 -0.68 -14.41 -11.98
N CYS A 194 -0.34 -13.61 -10.97
CA CYS A 194 -0.58 -13.95 -9.57
C CYS A 194 -2.07 -14.19 -9.32
N ARG A 195 -2.40 -15.09 -8.42
CA ARG A 195 -3.77 -15.21 -7.89
C ARG A 195 -4.07 -13.99 -7.06
N TRP A 196 -5.01 -13.19 -7.50
CA TRP A 196 -5.30 -11.91 -6.86
C TRP A 196 -6.79 -11.68 -6.63
N LYS A 197 -7.09 -10.76 -5.72
CA LYS A 197 -8.46 -10.32 -5.43
C LYS A 197 -8.45 -8.86 -5.02
N GLU A 198 -9.49 -8.11 -5.39
CA GLU A 198 -9.76 -6.77 -4.87
C GLU A 198 -10.86 -6.86 -3.82
N VAL A 199 -10.63 -6.24 -2.66
CA VAL A 199 -11.56 -6.27 -1.51
C VAL A 199 -11.98 -4.85 -1.16
N PRO A 200 -13.28 -4.55 -1.01
CA PRO A 200 -13.74 -3.25 -0.55
C PRO A 200 -13.30 -3.00 0.89
N ILE A 201 -12.90 -1.76 1.16
CA ILE A 201 -12.55 -1.30 2.50
C ILE A 201 -13.22 0.04 2.81
N ARG A 202 -13.34 0.37 4.10
CA ARG A 202 -13.65 1.73 4.52
C ARG A 202 -12.42 2.62 4.33
N TYR A 203 -12.61 3.79 3.72
CA TYR A 203 -11.53 4.76 3.55
C TYR A 203 -11.90 6.07 4.26
N ARG A 204 -11.05 6.49 5.21
CA ARG A 204 -11.31 7.56 6.17
C ARG A 204 -10.76 8.89 5.72
N ARG A 205 -11.19 9.95 6.39
CA ARG A 205 -10.54 11.27 6.23
C ARG A 205 -9.11 11.20 6.73
N ARG A 206 -8.21 11.82 5.98
CA ARG A 206 -6.81 11.97 6.31
C ARG A 206 -6.63 12.79 7.59
N VAL A 207 -5.68 12.39 8.41
CA VAL A 207 -5.13 13.20 9.50
C VAL A 207 -3.87 13.89 8.97
N GLY A 208 -3.80 15.21 9.08
CA GLY A 208 -2.68 16.02 8.55
C GLY A 208 -2.90 16.54 7.13
N GLU A 209 -1.82 17.07 6.54
CA GLU A 209 -1.86 17.74 5.23
C GLU A 209 -1.60 16.78 4.07
N THR A 210 -2.24 17.02 2.92
CA THR A 210 -1.97 16.25 1.72
C THR A 210 -0.61 16.59 1.11
N LYS A 211 0.15 15.58 0.74
CA LYS A 211 1.41 15.73 -0.01
C LYS A 211 1.18 15.74 -1.52
N LEU A 212 -0.04 15.43 -1.96
CA LEU A 212 -0.41 15.42 -3.37
C LEU A 212 -0.69 16.85 -3.84
N LEU A 213 0.35 17.53 -4.29
CA LEU A 213 0.24 18.84 -4.93
C LEU A 213 -0.16 18.63 -6.40
N ASN A 214 -1.27 19.25 -6.83
CA ASN A 214 -1.72 19.21 -8.22
C ASN A 214 -2.19 17.83 -8.74
N ALA A 215 -3.34 17.37 -8.23
CA ALA A 215 -3.94 16.07 -8.54
C ALA A 215 -4.11 15.80 -10.05
N TRP A 216 -4.42 16.80 -10.88
CA TRP A 216 -4.55 16.66 -12.32
C TRP A 216 -3.24 16.29 -13.00
N LYS A 217 -2.12 16.92 -12.59
CA LYS A 217 -0.80 16.63 -13.15
C LYS A 217 -0.37 15.20 -12.77
N VAL A 218 -0.62 14.79 -11.54
CA VAL A 218 -0.31 13.43 -11.08
C VAL A 218 -1.16 12.42 -11.83
N GLY A 219 -2.48 12.63 -11.94
CA GLY A 219 -3.35 11.73 -12.69
C GLY A 219 -2.98 11.59 -14.18
N LEU A 220 -2.49 12.66 -14.82
CA LEU A 220 -1.99 12.57 -16.19
C LEU A 220 -0.69 11.76 -16.29
N ILE A 221 0.22 11.94 -15.33
CA ILE A 221 1.47 11.14 -15.26
C ILE A 221 1.11 9.65 -15.09
N ASP A 222 0.19 9.34 -14.18
CA ASP A 222 -0.25 7.97 -13.92
C ASP A 222 -0.90 7.35 -15.17
N LEU A 223 -1.76 8.10 -15.86
CA LEU A 223 -2.37 7.63 -17.11
C LEU A 223 -1.32 7.35 -18.20
N CYS A 224 -0.36 8.26 -18.38
CA CYS A 224 0.75 8.05 -19.31
C CYS A 224 1.59 6.83 -18.92
N HIS A 225 1.82 6.62 -17.62
CA HIS A 225 2.58 5.47 -17.13
C HIS A 225 1.85 4.17 -17.39
N ILE A 226 0.53 4.09 -17.14
CA ILE A 226 -0.33 2.93 -17.45
C ILE A 226 -0.25 2.60 -18.94
N ALA A 227 -0.41 3.61 -19.82
CA ALA A 227 -0.33 3.43 -21.25
C ALA A 227 1.07 2.95 -21.69
N LYS A 228 2.13 3.58 -21.20
CA LYS A 228 3.51 3.19 -21.47
C LYS A 228 3.79 1.76 -21.03
N LYS A 229 3.32 1.36 -19.86
CA LYS A 229 3.52 0.00 -19.32
C LYS A 229 2.88 -1.07 -20.23
N ARG A 230 1.83 -0.72 -20.97
CA ARG A 230 1.18 -1.63 -21.93
C ARG A 230 1.95 -1.75 -23.25
N LEU A 231 2.64 -0.68 -23.66
CA LEU A 231 3.27 -0.57 -24.98
C LEU A 231 4.75 -0.95 -25.02
N VAL A 232 5.46 -0.85 -23.89
CA VAL A 232 6.95 -0.87 -23.87
C VAL A 232 7.51 -2.04 -23.05
N ARG A 233 6.66 -2.86 -22.44
CA ARG A 233 7.19 -4.07 -21.79
C ARG A 233 7.41 -5.20 -22.77
#